data_2fc3de141fe087b64971595dd5b4de2b
#
_entry.id   2fc3de141fe087b64971595dd5b4de2b
#
_cell.length_a   1.000
_cell.length_b   1.000
_cell.length_c   1.000
_cell.angle_alpha   90.00
_cell.angle_beta   90.00
_cell.angle_gamma   90.00
#
_symmetry.space_group_name_H-M   'P 1'
#
loop_
_entity.id
_entity.type
_entity.pdbx_description
1 polymer ?
#
loop_
_entity_poly.entity_id
_entity_poly.type
_entity_poly.pdbx_seq_one_letter_code
_entity_poly.pdbx_strand_id
1 'polypeptide(L)'
;MYNNTLVKKLIMSFVLVFSFFISSCEQPEEGNYIQWGSENEMANDLISRGRYHYYNVEWDMALSYFKAAVDYDSTSFASYVMLAWMTPAGELRDEHITKAKKYAQGKNETSNLFVSILDLQSGEGLRERRHKVWSKMHEIEPRGNFIHYYYAWTKPTVDERIVEYELLLEKLKSADRSYAHVVNTLAYAHYGKGEKAKAKEYFDEYLRLYPGNNSNDSMGEYYFNEKDYETSLEYYRKSLEHFRYSESGRDKVKEINDLLKK
;
A
#
# COMPACT_ATOMS: atom_id res chain seq x y z
N MET A 1 -24.48 61.67 -27.89
CA MET A 1 -23.86 61.80 -26.56
C MET A 1 -24.27 60.59 -25.74
N TYR A 2 -23.50 59.55 -25.69
CA TYR A 2 -23.75 58.34 -24.90
C TYR A 2 -23.22 58.57 -23.46
N ASN A 3 -24.06 58.27 -22.48
CA ASN A 3 -23.91 58.62 -21.09
C ASN A 3 -22.81 57.79 -20.42
N ASN A 4 -21.63 58.40 -20.24
CA ASN A 4 -20.43 57.78 -19.68
C ASN A 4 -20.54 57.31 -18.20
N THR A 5 -21.68 57.63 -17.55
CA THR A 5 -21.90 57.29 -16.12
C THR A 5 -22.38 55.85 -15.90
N LEU A 6 -23.09 55.27 -16.86
CA LEU A 6 -23.56 53.86 -16.78
C LEU A 6 -22.44 52.84 -16.98
N VAL A 7 -21.50 53.14 -17.89
CA VAL A 7 -20.36 52.28 -18.18
C VAL A 7 -19.37 52.22 -16.99
N LYS A 8 -19.17 53.37 -16.32
CA LYS A 8 -18.29 53.41 -15.13
C LYS A 8 -18.88 52.65 -13.93
N LYS A 9 -20.20 52.62 -13.75
CA LYS A 9 -20.84 51.82 -12.68
C LYS A 9 -20.83 50.32 -12.97
N LEU A 10 -20.92 49.92 -14.23
CA LEU A 10 -20.82 48.48 -14.64
C LEU A 10 -19.40 47.94 -14.46
N ILE A 11 -18.39 48.74 -14.79
CA ILE A 11 -16.97 48.33 -14.63
C ILE A 11 -16.59 48.27 -13.13
N MET A 12 -17.12 49.14 -12.29
CA MET A 12 -16.83 49.11 -10.84
C MET A 12 -17.54 47.97 -10.11
N SER A 13 -18.70 47.48 -10.60
CA SER A 13 -19.38 46.31 -10.06
C SER A 13 -18.71 44.99 -10.48
N PHE A 14 -17.99 44.95 -11.61
CA PHE A 14 -17.31 43.78 -12.06
C PHE A 14 -15.94 43.55 -11.40
N VAL A 15 -15.31 44.63 -10.90
CA VAL A 15 -14.03 44.54 -10.16
C VAL A 15 -14.25 44.12 -8.69
N LEU A 16 -15.43 44.34 -8.10
CA LEU A 16 -15.74 43.96 -6.72
C LEU A 16 -16.22 42.51 -6.56
N VAL A 17 -16.58 41.82 -7.63
CA VAL A 17 -16.99 40.41 -7.56
C VAL A 17 -15.81 39.44 -7.83
N PHE A 18 -14.68 39.95 -8.36
CA PHE A 18 -13.50 39.13 -8.60
C PHE A 18 -12.53 39.02 -7.41
N SER A 19 -12.82 39.68 -6.29
CA SER A 19 -11.94 39.70 -5.12
C SER A 19 -12.33 38.69 -4.03
N PHE A 20 -13.33 37.82 -4.27
CA PHE A 20 -13.78 36.84 -3.27
C PHE A 20 -13.60 35.37 -3.69
N PHE A 21 -12.87 35.12 -4.78
CA PHE A 21 -12.38 33.76 -5.12
C PHE A 21 -10.86 33.67 -4.97
N ILE A 22 -10.30 34.25 -3.93
CA ILE A 22 -9.09 33.68 -3.35
C ILE A 22 -9.64 32.54 -2.50
N SER A 23 -9.95 31.41 -3.19
CA SER A 23 -10.03 30.13 -2.57
C SER A 23 -8.83 30.05 -1.62
N SER A 24 -9.08 29.94 -0.34
CA SER A 24 -8.10 29.45 0.60
C SER A 24 -7.65 28.09 0.06
N CYS A 25 -6.56 28.05 -0.69
CA CYS A 25 -5.75 26.86 -0.67
C CYS A 25 -5.39 26.68 0.80
N GLU A 26 -6.21 25.97 1.55
CA GLU A 26 -5.76 25.36 2.78
C GLU A 26 -4.47 24.63 2.40
N GLN A 27 -3.35 25.18 2.83
CA GLN A 27 -2.09 24.47 2.78
C GLN A 27 -2.37 23.12 3.44
N PRO A 28 -2.07 21.99 2.79
CA PRO A 28 -2.28 20.70 3.43
C PRO A 28 -1.59 20.80 4.79
N GLU A 29 -2.36 20.60 5.88
CA GLU A 29 -1.79 20.57 7.23
C GLU A 29 -0.52 19.75 7.20
N GLU A 30 0.61 20.33 7.61
CA GLU A 30 1.89 19.65 7.70
C GLU A 30 1.71 18.45 8.64
N GLY A 31 1.47 17.27 8.06
CA GLY A 31 1.34 16.03 8.82
C GLY A 31 2.71 15.42 9.11
N ASN A 32 2.79 14.64 10.18
CA ASN A 32 3.98 13.88 10.53
C ASN A 32 4.06 12.56 9.73
N TYR A 33 3.71 12.58 8.45
CA TYR A 33 3.77 11.42 7.57
C TYR A 33 5.20 10.90 7.40
N ILE A 34 5.33 9.63 7.05
CA ILE A 34 6.59 9.12 6.49
C ILE A 34 6.95 9.98 5.27
N GLN A 35 8.13 10.57 5.29
CA GLN A 35 8.61 11.45 4.21
C GLN A 35 9.08 10.62 3.02
N TRP A 36 8.13 10.05 2.27
CA TRP A 36 8.40 9.24 1.08
C TRP A 36 9.05 10.02 -0.06
N GLY A 37 8.76 11.31 -0.13
CA GLY A 37 9.09 12.15 -1.26
C GLY A 37 10.58 12.38 -1.46
N SER A 38 10.91 12.64 -2.72
CA SER A 38 12.21 13.05 -3.25
C SER A 38 12.05 14.42 -3.94
N GLU A 39 13.12 15.15 -4.09
CA GLU A 39 13.14 16.35 -4.95
C GLU A 39 13.13 15.98 -6.45
N ASN A 40 13.42 14.72 -6.79
CA ASN A 40 13.39 14.22 -8.16
C ASN A 40 11.98 13.67 -8.50
N GLU A 41 11.31 14.27 -9.48
CA GLU A 41 9.95 13.90 -9.90
C GLU A 41 9.88 12.45 -10.41
N MET A 42 10.88 11.97 -11.15
CA MET A 42 10.91 10.59 -11.63
C MET A 42 11.05 9.61 -10.46
N ALA A 43 11.88 9.91 -9.47
CA ALA A 43 11.97 9.11 -8.26
C ALA A 43 10.63 9.05 -7.52
N ASN A 44 9.88 10.16 -7.44
CA ASN A 44 8.54 10.20 -6.82
C ASN A 44 7.52 9.32 -7.57
N ASP A 45 7.49 9.34 -8.91
CA ASP A 45 6.61 8.47 -9.69
C ASP A 45 6.97 6.99 -9.45
N LEU A 46 8.25 6.65 -9.48
CA LEU A 46 8.73 5.28 -9.24
C LEU A 46 8.42 4.81 -7.81
N ILE A 47 8.58 5.65 -6.79
CA ILE A 47 8.20 5.35 -5.40
C ILE A 47 6.68 5.09 -5.32
N SER A 48 5.86 5.90 -5.99
CA SER A 48 4.42 5.75 -6.00
C SER A 48 4.00 4.40 -6.63
N ARG A 49 4.60 4.04 -7.78
CA ARG A 49 4.38 2.75 -8.45
C ARG A 49 4.89 1.58 -7.59
N GLY A 50 6.07 1.73 -7.00
CA GLY A 50 6.62 0.71 -6.09
C GLY A 50 5.68 0.42 -4.93
N ARG A 51 5.11 1.46 -4.31
CA ARG A 51 4.12 1.32 -3.23
C ARG A 51 2.82 0.69 -3.72
N TYR A 52 2.34 1.05 -4.91
CA TYR A 52 1.14 0.47 -5.51
C TYR A 52 1.29 -1.04 -5.70
N HIS A 53 2.37 -1.50 -6.32
CA HIS A 53 2.63 -2.92 -6.50
C HIS A 53 2.90 -3.65 -5.18
N TYR A 54 3.58 -3.00 -4.24
CA TYR A 54 3.81 -3.54 -2.91
C TYR A 54 2.50 -3.84 -2.16
N TYR A 55 1.54 -2.91 -2.18
CA TYR A 55 0.23 -3.11 -1.58
C TYR A 55 -0.56 -4.25 -2.24
N ASN A 56 -0.39 -4.45 -3.53
CA ASN A 56 -1.05 -5.54 -4.26
C ASN A 56 -0.24 -6.85 -4.27
N VAL A 57 0.77 -6.98 -3.39
CA VAL A 57 1.60 -8.19 -3.18
C VAL A 57 2.39 -8.60 -4.45
N GLU A 58 2.62 -7.68 -5.36
CA GLU A 58 3.42 -7.86 -6.57
C GLU A 58 4.88 -7.46 -6.30
N TRP A 59 5.54 -8.22 -5.45
CA TRP A 59 6.82 -7.83 -4.84
C TRP A 59 7.96 -7.68 -5.85
N ASP A 60 8.02 -8.49 -6.91
CA ASP A 60 9.04 -8.37 -7.95
C ASP A 60 8.93 -7.03 -8.70
N MET A 61 7.69 -6.61 -8.99
CA MET A 61 7.41 -5.31 -9.59
C MET A 61 7.77 -4.18 -8.62
N ALA A 62 7.31 -4.28 -7.36
CA ALA A 62 7.61 -3.29 -6.33
C ALA A 62 9.13 -3.13 -6.13
N LEU A 63 9.87 -4.23 -6.03
CA LEU A 63 11.32 -4.25 -5.88
C LEU A 63 12.01 -3.53 -7.06
N SER A 64 11.55 -3.80 -8.29
CA SER A 64 12.10 -3.18 -9.50
C SER A 64 11.88 -1.67 -9.52
N TYR A 65 10.70 -1.20 -9.11
CA TYR A 65 10.40 0.23 -9.01
C TYR A 65 11.22 0.93 -7.92
N PHE A 66 11.39 0.33 -6.73
CA PHE A 66 12.22 0.93 -5.68
C PHE A 66 13.71 0.93 -6.04
N LYS A 67 14.21 -0.09 -6.77
CA LYS A 67 15.57 -0.07 -7.33
C LYS A 67 15.74 1.09 -8.31
N ALA A 68 14.82 1.23 -9.26
CA ALA A 68 14.86 2.36 -10.19
C ALA A 68 14.75 3.71 -9.46
N ALA A 69 13.94 3.82 -8.42
CA ALA A 69 13.80 5.06 -7.65
C ALA A 69 15.13 5.51 -7.03
N VAL A 70 15.93 4.60 -6.47
CA VAL A 70 17.25 4.96 -5.89
C VAL A 70 18.31 5.24 -6.94
N ASP A 71 18.13 4.83 -8.20
CA ASP A 71 18.99 5.23 -9.32
C ASP A 71 18.76 6.71 -9.69
N TYR A 72 17.52 7.21 -9.54
CA TYR A 72 17.18 8.63 -9.77
C TYR A 72 17.40 9.52 -8.54
N ASP A 73 17.23 8.97 -7.33
CA ASP A 73 17.55 9.64 -6.06
C ASP A 73 18.22 8.67 -5.09
N SER A 74 19.54 8.67 -5.11
CA SER A 74 20.36 7.82 -4.25
C SER A 74 20.28 8.16 -2.75
N THR A 75 19.49 9.18 -2.37
CA THR A 75 19.27 9.58 -0.98
C THR A 75 17.88 9.24 -0.46
N SER A 76 17.04 8.59 -1.27
CA SER A 76 15.68 8.18 -0.90
C SER A 76 15.68 7.11 0.19
N PHE A 77 15.68 7.53 1.47
CA PHE A 77 15.73 6.63 2.62
C PHE A 77 14.56 5.63 2.61
N ALA A 78 13.35 6.09 2.26
CA ALA A 78 12.16 5.26 2.28
C ALA A 78 12.21 4.15 1.22
N SER A 79 12.78 4.42 0.04
CA SER A 79 13.06 3.39 -0.97
C SER A 79 14.04 2.35 -0.44
N TYR A 80 15.10 2.76 0.27
CA TYR A 80 16.03 1.81 0.89
C TYR A 80 15.38 0.99 2.02
N VAL A 81 14.44 1.55 2.79
CA VAL A 81 13.66 0.76 3.75
C VAL A 81 12.88 -0.34 3.03
N MET A 82 12.20 -0.01 1.94
CA MET A 82 11.43 -0.99 1.16
C MET A 82 12.33 -2.03 0.50
N LEU A 83 13.47 -1.62 -0.05
CA LEU A 83 14.48 -2.53 -0.60
C LEU A 83 15.00 -3.50 0.48
N ALA A 84 15.40 -3.00 1.65
CA ALA A 84 15.84 -3.83 2.77
C ALA A 84 14.76 -4.80 3.23
N TRP A 85 13.50 -4.38 3.20
CA TRP A 85 12.37 -5.22 3.61
C TRP A 85 12.10 -6.37 2.66
N MET A 86 12.24 -6.13 1.35
CA MET A 86 11.96 -7.11 0.29
C MET A 86 13.18 -7.94 -0.13
N THR A 87 14.40 -7.56 0.29
CA THR A 87 15.62 -8.30 -0.03
C THR A 87 15.88 -9.39 1.01
N PRO A 88 16.20 -10.64 0.60
CA PRO A 88 16.61 -11.68 1.52
C PRO A 88 17.81 -11.26 2.38
N ALA A 89 17.95 -11.87 3.56
CA ALA A 89 19.07 -11.59 4.46
C ALA A 89 20.40 -11.83 3.76
N GLY A 90 21.35 -10.90 3.94
CA GLY A 90 22.68 -10.92 3.33
C GLY A 90 23.24 -9.52 3.11
N GLU A 91 24.43 -9.44 2.53
CA GLU A 91 25.21 -8.22 2.38
C GLU A 91 24.44 -7.08 1.67
N LEU A 92 23.71 -7.39 0.61
CA LEU A 92 22.91 -6.40 -0.12
C LEU A 92 21.81 -5.77 0.73
N ARG A 93 21.15 -6.60 1.56
CA ARG A 93 20.15 -6.09 2.52
C ARG A 93 20.77 -5.20 3.58
N ASP A 94 21.93 -5.60 4.11
CA ASP A 94 22.65 -4.83 5.12
C ASP A 94 23.13 -3.48 4.55
N GLU A 95 23.51 -3.44 3.28
CA GLU A 95 23.80 -2.21 2.56
C GLU A 95 22.56 -1.30 2.49
N HIS A 96 21.39 -1.85 2.13
CA HIS A 96 20.15 -1.08 2.09
C HIS A 96 19.76 -0.55 3.47
N ILE A 97 19.91 -1.34 4.54
CA ILE A 97 19.69 -0.90 5.92
C ILE A 97 20.61 0.27 6.27
N THR A 98 21.88 0.16 5.94
CA THR A 98 22.87 1.20 6.20
C THR A 98 22.51 2.51 5.49
N LYS A 99 22.13 2.44 4.21
CA LYS A 99 21.70 3.61 3.43
C LYS A 99 20.39 4.20 3.97
N ALA A 100 19.40 3.36 4.32
CA ALA A 100 18.15 3.81 4.93
C ALA A 100 18.43 4.65 6.19
N LYS A 101 19.23 4.12 7.12
CA LYS A 101 19.61 4.80 8.36
C LYS A 101 20.38 6.10 8.11
N LYS A 102 21.31 6.08 7.16
CA LYS A 102 22.11 7.27 6.81
C LYS A 102 21.22 8.40 6.31
N TYR A 103 20.32 8.12 5.37
CA TYR A 103 19.51 9.14 4.70
C TYR A 103 18.24 9.53 5.46
N ALA A 104 17.89 8.80 6.52
CA ALA A 104 16.83 9.20 7.44
C ALA A 104 17.28 10.24 8.49
N GLN A 105 18.58 10.52 8.60
CA GLN A 105 19.09 11.53 9.52
C GLN A 105 18.50 12.91 9.21
N GLY A 106 17.94 13.57 10.22
CA GLY A 106 17.26 14.86 10.07
C GLY A 106 15.83 14.79 9.55
N LYS A 107 15.30 13.60 9.26
CA LYS A 107 13.87 13.40 8.94
C LYS A 107 13.02 13.46 10.21
N ASN A 108 11.68 13.59 10.04
CA ASN A 108 10.74 13.62 11.17
C ASN A 108 10.73 12.31 11.97
N GLU A 109 10.10 12.34 13.17
CA GLU A 109 10.05 11.20 14.08
C GLU A 109 9.43 9.96 13.43
N THR A 110 8.34 10.10 12.68
CA THR A 110 7.67 9.00 11.99
C THR A 110 8.56 8.31 10.96
N SER A 111 9.35 9.09 10.20
CA SER A 111 10.33 8.55 9.25
C SER A 111 11.46 7.80 9.95
N ASN A 112 11.94 8.31 11.08
CA ASN A 112 12.97 7.63 11.89
C ASN A 112 12.42 6.34 12.53
N LEU A 113 11.19 6.34 13.02
CA LEU A 113 10.50 5.14 13.50
C LEU A 113 10.32 4.11 12.38
N PHE A 114 9.98 4.54 11.16
CA PHE A 114 9.87 3.65 10.01
C PHE A 114 11.20 2.93 9.72
N VAL A 115 12.31 3.63 9.75
CA VAL A 115 13.65 3.03 9.58
C VAL A 115 13.98 2.08 10.74
N SER A 116 13.60 2.39 11.97
CA SER A 116 13.90 1.56 13.15
C SER A 116 13.28 0.15 13.08
N ILE A 117 12.21 -0.04 12.29
CA ILE A 117 11.60 -1.35 12.06
C ILE A 117 12.60 -2.34 11.44
N LEU A 118 13.58 -1.84 10.69
CA LEU A 118 14.65 -2.67 10.11
C LEU A 118 15.54 -3.35 11.15
N ASP A 119 15.58 -2.84 12.38
CA ASP A 119 16.28 -3.47 13.51
C ASP A 119 15.49 -4.63 14.14
N LEU A 120 14.19 -4.71 13.81
CA LEU A 120 13.28 -5.72 14.33
C LEU A 120 13.09 -6.86 13.31
N GLN A 121 14.15 -7.62 13.04
CA GLN A 121 14.17 -8.60 11.95
C GLN A 121 13.69 -9.99 12.34
N SER A 122 13.98 -10.42 13.56
CA SER A 122 13.73 -11.78 14.04
C SER A 122 13.62 -11.84 15.57
N GLY A 123 13.36 -13.03 16.08
CA GLY A 123 13.34 -13.36 17.51
C GLY A 123 11.95 -13.35 18.12
N GLU A 124 11.89 -13.84 19.36
CA GLU A 124 10.65 -13.96 20.14
C GLU A 124 9.97 -12.60 20.30
N GLY A 125 8.63 -12.60 20.26
CA GLY A 125 7.83 -11.37 20.39
C GLY A 125 8.00 -10.36 19.25
N LEU A 126 8.49 -10.77 18.07
CA LEU A 126 8.72 -9.86 16.92
C LEU A 126 7.46 -9.05 16.56
N ARG A 127 6.30 -9.69 16.51
CA ARG A 127 5.03 -8.99 16.23
C ARG A 127 4.75 -7.90 17.25
N GLU A 128 4.92 -8.20 18.53
CA GLU A 128 4.69 -7.25 19.64
C GLU A 128 5.67 -6.06 19.56
N ARG A 129 6.97 -6.33 19.32
CA ARG A 129 7.96 -5.26 19.16
C ARG A 129 7.66 -4.36 17.98
N ARG A 130 7.26 -4.94 16.85
CA ARG A 130 6.81 -4.17 15.66
C ARG A 130 5.53 -3.40 15.96
N HIS A 131 4.59 -4.01 16.70
CA HIS A 131 3.36 -3.33 17.09
C HIS A 131 3.62 -2.08 17.92
N LYS A 132 4.57 -2.10 18.85
CA LYS A 132 4.96 -0.91 19.64
C LYS A 132 5.43 0.24 18.74
N VAL A 133 6.22 -0.05 17.71
CA VAL A 133 6.69 0.99 16.77
C VAL A 133 5.53 1.52 15.91
N TRP A 134 4.71 0.63 15.34
CA TRP A 134 3.58 1.05 14.53
C TRP A 134 2.50 1.80 15.33
N SER A 135 2.27 1.42 16.59
CA SER A 135 1.37 2.13 17.50
C SER A 135 1.86 3.55 17.75
N LYS A 136 3.17 3.71 18.03
CA LYS A 136 3.75 5.02 18.22
C LYS A 136 3.64 5.90 16.96
N MET A 137 3.91 5.33 15.77
CA MET A 137 3.73 6.06 14.51
C MET A 137 2.26 6.44 14.28
N HIS A 138 1.32 5.56 14.63
CA HIS A 138 -0.12 5.82 14.49
C HIS A 138 -0.63 6.88 15.47
N GLU A 139 -0.08 6.95 16.68
CA GLU A 139 -0.34 8.04 17.64
C GLU A 139 0.13 9.40 17.09
N ILE A 140 1.32 9.46 16.48
CA ILE A 140 1.89 10.68 15.89
C ILE A 140 1.14 11.10 14.63
N GLU A 141 0.81 10.14 13.75
CA GLU A 141 0.15 10.43 12.47
C GLU A 141 -0.97 9.42 12.17
N PRO A 142 -2.14 9.58 12.79
CA PRO A 142 -3.28 8.68 12.61
C PRO A 142 -3.89 8.74 11.20
N ARG A 143 -3.57 9.80 10.43
CA ARG A 143 -4.03 9.96 9.04
C ARG A 143 -3.20 9.14 8.05
N GLY A 144 -2.03 8.64 8.44
CA GLY A 144 -1.12 7.89 7.59
C GLY A 144 -1.67 6.51 7.21
N ASN A 145 -2.14 6.31 5.97
CA ASN A 145 -2.74 5.04 5.55
C ASN A 145 -1.77 3.86 5.61
N PHE A 146 -0.49 4.05 5.23
CA PHE A 146 0.54 3.03 5.34
C PHE A 146 0.80 2.66 6.82
N ILE A 147 0.83 3.66 7.69
CA ILE A 147 1.01 3.49 9.13
C ILE A 147 -0.18 2.71 9.71
N HIS A 148 -1.41 3.13 9.39
CA HIS A 148 -2.62 2.47 9.87
C HIS A 148 -2.70 1.01 9.39
N TYR A 149 -2.34 0.73 8.13
CA TYR A 149 -2.30 -0.64 7.61
C TYR A 149 -1.40 -1.57 8.45
N TYR A 150 -0.18 -1.13 8.77
CA TYR A 150 0.76 -1.93 9.56
C TYR A 150 0.45 -1.94 11.05
N TYR A 151 -0.13 -0.87 11.58
CA TYR A 151 -0.68 -0.86 12.93
C TYR A 151 -1.76 -1.95 13.06
N ALA A 152 -2.70 -2.01 12.13
CA ALA A 152 -3.72 -3.06 12.07
C ALA A 152 -3.10 -4.45 11.93
N TRP A 153 -2.14 -4.62 10.99
CA TRP A 153 -1.50 -5.92 10.73
C TRP A 153 -0.78 -6.50 11.93
N THR A 154 -0.23 -5.66 12.78
CA THR A 154 0.53 -6.07 13.97
C THR A 154 -0.32 -6.29 15.22
N LYS A 155 -1.61 -5.95 15.21
CA LYS A 155 -2.53 -6.22 16.33
C LYS A 155 -2.45 -7.70 16.77
N PRO A 156 -2.56 -7.96 18.08
CA PRO A 156 -2.38 -9.31 18.64
C PRO A 156 -3.35 -10.34 18.07
N THR A 157 -4.64 -10.03 18.05
CA THR A 157 -5.69 -10.95 17.64
C THR A 157 -6.21 -10.68 16.23
N VAL A 158 -6.78 -11.70 15.60
CA VAL A 158 -7.39 -11.54 14.27
C VAL A 158 -8.60 -10.61 14.34
N ASP A 159 -9.38 -10.63 15.43
CA ASP A 159 -10.53 -9.76 15.60
C ASP A 159 -10.13 -8.30 15.69
N GLU A 160 -9.11 -7.97 16.47
CA GLU A 160 -8.58 -6.61 16.51
C GLU A 160 -8.05 -6.15 15.15
N ARG A 161 -7.41 -7.04 14.38
CA ARG A 161 -6.97 -6.73 13.02
C ARG A 161 -8.12 -6.42 12.09
N ILE A 162 -9.19 -7.22 12.14
CA ILE A 162 -10.38 -6.99 11.32
C ILE A 162 -10.99 -5.64 11.63
N VAL A 163 -11.18 -5.29 12.91
CA VAL A 163 -11.73 -3.99 13.32
C VAL A 163 -10.91 -2.83 12.75
N GLU A 164 -9.59 -2.88 12.89
CA GLU A 164 -8.72 -1.80 12.38
C GLU A 164 -8.71 -1.73 10.83
N TYR A 165 -8.77 -2.88 10.15
CA TYR A 165 -8.87 -2.90 8.69
C TYR A 165 -10.22 -2.39 8.18
N GLU A 166 -11.32 -2.67 8.88
CA GLU A 166 -12.63 -2.11 8.55
C GLU A 166 -12.63 -0.57 8.73
N LEU A 167 -12.01 -0.04 9.79
CA LEU A 167 -11.82 1.41 9.98
C LEU A 167 -10.97 2.02 8.85
N LEU A 168 -9.87 1.36 8.48
CA LEU A 168 -9.03 1.82 7.36
C LEU A 168 -9.78 1.76 6.02
N LEU A 169 -10.58 0.71 5.79
CA LEU A 169 -11.39 0.55 4.60
C LEU A 169 -12.37 1.72 4.42
N GLU A 170 -13.13 2.04 5.46
CA GLU A 170 -14.08 3.16 5.45
C GLU A 170 -13.38 4.51 5.24
N LYS A 171 -12.23 4.71 5.88
CA LYS A 171 -11.39 5.89 5.70
C LYS A 171 -10.92 6.04 4.24
N LEU A 172 -10.46 4.96 3.61
CA LEU A 172 -10.00 4.99 2.23
C LEU A 172 -11.15 5.21 1.24
N LYS A 173 -12.30 4.56 1.46
CA LYS A 173 -13.51 4.76 0.66
C LYS A 173 -14.00 6.20 0.73
N SER A 174 -14.09 6.78 1.92
CA SER A 174 -14.54 8.16 2.12
C SER A 174 -13.61 9.21 1.48
N ALA A 175 -12.33 8.88 1.35
CA ALA A 175 -11.32 9.73 0.73
C ALA A 175 -11.10 9.45 -0.78
N ASP A 176 -11.94 8.61 -1.40
CA ASP A 176 -11.80 8.14 -2.80
C ASP A 176 -10.38 7.62 -3.12
N ARG A 177 -9.83 6.83 -2.18
CA ARG A 177 -8.52 6.23 -2.29
C ARG A 177 -8.62 4.74 -2.60
N SER A 178 -7.62 4.19 -3.30
CA SER A 178 -7.54 2.75 -3.55
C SER A 178 -7.49 1.96 -2.23
N TYR A 179 -8.36 0.96 -2.10
CA TYR A 179 -8.52 0.11 -0.91
C TYR A 179 -8.47 -1.40 -1.23
N ALA A 180 -8.15 -1.77 -2.46
CA ALA A 180 -8.12 -3.16 -2.91
C ALA A 180 -7.28 -4.07 -1.98
N HIS A 181 -6.10 -3.60 -1.56
CA HIS A 181 -5.21 -4.31 -0.65
C HIS A 181 -5.82 -4.57 0.73
N VAL A 182 -6.63 -3.65 1.25
CA VAL A 182 -7.32 -3.82 2.54
C VAL A 182 -8.40 -4.88 2.42
N VAL A 183 -9.15 -4.86 1.32
CA VAL A 183 -10.16 -5.88 0.99
C VAL A 183 -9.54 -7.27 0.91
N ASN A 184 -8.41 -7.41 0.23
CA ASN A 184 -7.67 -8.69 0.18
C ASN A 184 -7.26 -9.17 1.58
N THR A 185 -6.75 -8.26 2.42
CA THR A 185 -6.33 -8.60 3.78
C THR A 185 -7.52 -9.03 4.65
N LEU A 186 -8.67 -8.36 4.52
CA LEU A 186 -9.92 -8.75 5.19
C LEU A 186 -10.41 -10.12 4.72
N ALA A 187 -10.32 -10.42 3.41
CA ALA A 187 -10.68 -11.72 2.88
C ALA A 187 -9.91 -12.86 3.58
N TYR A 188 -8.59 -12.74 3.65
CA TYR A 188 -7.76 -13.73 4.36
C TYR A 188 -8.01 -13.77 5.87
N ALA A 189 -8.28 -12.64 6.51
CA ALA A 189 -8.58 -12.60 7.94
C ALA A 189 -9.88 -13.35 8.26
N HIS A 190 -10.94 -13.12 7.48
CA HIS A 190 -12.22 -13.85 7.62
C HIS A 190 -12.08 -15.33 7.24
N TYR A 191 -11.31 -15.63 6.19
CA TYR A 191 -11.03 -17.02 5.82
C TYR A 191 -10.35 -17.79 6.97
N GLY A 192 -9.33 -17.18 7.58
CA GLY A 192 -8.61 -17.76 8.72
C GLY A 192 -9.50 -17.97 9.97
N LYS A 193 -10.59 -17.23 10.11
CA LYS A 193 -11.62 -17.44 11.15
C LYS A 193 -12.64 -18.53 10.78
N GLY A 194 -12.62 -19.07 9.57
CA GLY A 194 -13.61 -20.00 9.06
C GLY A 194 -14.89 -19.33 8.54
N GLU A 195 -14.93 -18.01 8.45
CA GLU A 195 -16.05 -17.22 7.94
C GLU A 195 -16.01 -17.18 6.39
N LYS A 196 -16.07 -18.36 5.76
CA LYS A 196 -15.79 -18.58 4.35
C LYS A 196 -16.67 -17.76 3.40
N ALA A 197 -17.96 -17.60 3.71
CA ALA A 197 -18.87 -16.80 2.88
C ALA A 197 -18.44 -15.33 2.83
N LYS A 198 -18.13 -14.74 3.99
CA LYS A 198 -17.66 -13.37 4.09
C LYS A 198 -16.29 -13.18 3.43
N ALA A 199 -15.39 -14.16 3.60
CA ALA A 199 -14.10 -14.17 2.91
C ALA A 199 -14.25 -14.15 1.40
N LYS A 200 -15.20 -14.97 0.87
CA LYS A 200 -15.48 -15.03 -0.58
C LYS A 200 -15.99 -13.70 -1.11
N GLU A 201 -16.90 -13.02 -0.40
CA GLU A 201 -17.40 -11.70 -0.77
C GLU A 201 -16.23 -10.68 -0.90
N TYR A 202 -15.29 -10.69 0.04
CA TYR A 202 -14.12 -9.82 -0.02
C TYR A 202 -13.15 -10.24 -1.15
N PHE A 203 -12.92 -11.52 -1.42
CA PHE A 203 -12.12 -11.95 -2.56
C PHE A 203 -12.75 -11.53 -3.89
N ASP A 204 -14.07 -11.64 -4.05
CA ASP A 204 -14.79 -11.17 -5.24
C ASP A 204 -14.67 -9.65 -5.40
N GLU A 205 -14.79 -8.89 -4.30
CA GLU A 205 -14.58 -7.45 -4.34
C GLU A 205 -13.13 -7.10 -4.69
N TYR A 206 -12.15 -7.83 -4.17
CA TYR A 206 -10.74 -7.63 -4.52
C TYR A 206 -10.49 -7.85 -6.01
N LEU A 207 -11.01 -8.95 -6.57
CA LEU A 207 -10.90 -9.24 -8.00
C LEU A 207 -11.56 -8.15 -8.85
N ARG A 208 -12.68 -7.61 -8.42
CA ARG A 208 -13.38 -6.52 -9.11
C ARG A 208 -12.58 -5.20 -9.08
N LEU A 209 -11.96 -4.88 -7.94
CA LEU A 209 -11.19 -3.65 -7.74
C LEU A 209 -9.81 -3.71 -8.39
N TYR A 210 -9.22 -4.87 -8.45
CA TYR A 210 -7.88 -5.13 -8.95
C TYR A 210 -7.86 -6.42 -9.76
N PRO A 211 -8.32 -6.43 -11.03
CA PRO A 211 -8.35 -7.62 -11.87
C PRO A 211 -6.95 -7.95 -12.43
N GLY A 212 -6.00 -8.31 -11.53
CA GLY A 212 -4.59 -8.50 -11.84
C GLY A 212 -4.05 -9.88 -11.44
N ASN A 213 -2.73 -9.97 -11.36
CA ASN A 213 -2.05 -11.20 -10.98
C ASN A 213 -2.49 -11.67 -9.59
N ASN A 214 -2.32 -10.83 -8.56
CA ASN A 214 -2.52 -11.25 -7.18
C ASN A 214 -3.98 -11.53 -6.83
N SER A 215 -4.95 -10.83 -7.41
CA SER A 215 -6.36 -11.10 -7.14
C SER A 215 -6.82 -12.45 -7.72
N ASN A 216 -6.32 -12.80 -8.89
CA ASN A 216 -6.55 -14.12 -9.46
C ASN A 216 -5.81 -15.22 -8.68
N ASP A 217 -4.59 -14.95 -8.19
CA ASP A 217 -3.85 -15.86 -7.32
C ASP A 217 -4.62 -16.12 -6.00
N SER A 218 -5.12 -15.08 -5.36
CA SER A 218 -5.93 -15.17 -4.13
C SER A 218 -7.23 -15.96 -4.35
N MET A 219 -7.91 -15.77 -5.49
CA MET A 219 -9.08 -16.59 -5.86
C MET A 219 -8.69 -18.05 -6.11
N GLY A 220 -7.56 -18.28 -6.79
CA GLY A 220 -7.01 -19.62 -7.00
C GLY A 220 -6.73 -20.33 -5.67
N GLU A 221 -6.12 -19.63 -4.71
CA GLU A 221 -5.85 -20.16 -3.38
C GLU A 221 -7.13 -20.45 -2.59
N TYR A 222 -8.12 -19.56 -2.65
CA TYR A 222 -9.43 -19.78 -2.02
C TYR A 222 -10.05 -21.11 -2.50
N TYR A 223 -10.18 -21.30 -3.82
CA TYR A 223 -10.78 -22.52 -4.38
C TYR A 223 -9.91 -23.76 -4.16
N PHE A 224 -8.58 -23.61 -4.16
CA PHE A 224 -7.68 -24.71 -3.78
C PHE A 224 -7.96 -25.24 -2.37
N ASN A 225 -8.09 -24.31 -1.43
CA ASN A 225 -8.38 -24.65 -0.03
C ASN A 225 -9.79 -25.21 0.18
N GLU A 226 -10.75 -24.82 -0.69
CA GLU A 226 -12.10 -25.41 -0.73
C GLU A 226 -12.14 -26.73 -1.52
N LYS A 227 -10.99 -27.21 -2.07
CA LYS A 227 -10.85 -28.42 -2.88
C LYS A 227 -11.61 -28.40 -4.22
N ASP A 228 -12.01 -27.23 -4.68
CA ASP A 228 -12.50 -27.02 -6.05
C ASP A 228 -11.29 -26.78 -6.96
N TYR A 229 -10.64 -27.88 -7.33
CA TYR A 229 -9.37 -27.83 -8.05
C TYR A 229 -9.51 -27.35 -9.50
N GLU A 230 -10.64 -27.64 -10.15
CA GLU A 230 -10.93 -27.15 -11.50
C GLU A 230 -11.02 -25.63 -11.54
N THR A 231 -11.83 -25.03 -10.65
CA THR A 231 -11.97 -23.58 -10.54
C THR A 231 -10.65 -22.93 -10.08
N SER A 232 -9.95 -23.56 -9.14
CA SER A 232 -8.64 -23.09 -8.68
C SER A 232 -7.63 -22.99 -9.84
N LEU A 233 -7.55 -24.05 -10.68
CA LEU A 233 -6.66 -24.10 -11.83
C LEU A 233 -6.95 -22.99 -12.84
N GLU A 234 -8.23 -22.68 -13.07
CA GLU A 234 -8.65 -21.57 -13.94
C GLU A 234 -8.11 -20.22 -13.44
N TYR A 235 -8.27 -19.93 -12.15
CA TYR A 235 -7.81 -18.68 -11.57
C TYR A 235 -6.28 -18.58 -11.53
N TYR A 236 -5.55 -19.64 -11.19
CA TYR A 236 -4.08 -19.59 -11.26
C TYR A 236 -3.57 -19.43 -12.71
N ARG A 237 -4.24 -19.96 -13.72
CA ARG A 237 -3.92 -19.68 -15.13
C ARG A 237 -4.16 -18.22 -15.49
N LYS A 238 -5.28 -17.63 -15.06
CA LYS A 238 -5.54 -16.18 -15.23
C LYS A 238 -4.48 -15.33 -14.53
N SER A 239 -4.07 -15.71 -13.32
CA SER A 239 -2.97 -15.05 -12.62
C SER A 239 -1.69 -15.04 -13.48
N LEU A 240 -1.32 -16.18 -14.08
CA LEU A 240 -0.14 -16.31 -14.95
C LEU A 240 -0.27 -15.56 -16.29
N GLU A 241 -1.48 -15.28 -16.79
CA GLU A 241 -1.68 -14.39 -17.94
C GLU A 241 -1.24 -12.95 -17.63
N HIS A 242 -1.47 -12.49 -16.40
CA HIS A 242 -1.02 -11.17 -15.93
C HIS A 242 0.48 -11.15 -15.58
N PHE A 243 1.01 -12.22 -14.97
CA PHE A 243 2.42 -12.31 -14.61
C PHE A 243 2.97 -13.74 -14.82
N ARG A 244 3.43 -14.02 -16.04
CA ARG A 244 3.93 -15.35 -16.46
C ARG A 244 5.18 -15.84 -15.72
N TYR A 245 5.91 -14.97 -15.05
CA TYR A 245 7.15 -15.28 -14.35
C TYR A 245 6.93 -15.69 -12.88
N SER A 246 5.70 -15.69 -12.37
CA SER A 246 5.39 -16.20 -11.04
C SER A 246 5.78 -17.68 -10.91
N GLU A 247 6.81 -17.97 -10.11
CA GLU A 247 7.20 -19.35 -9.82
C GLU A 247 6.14 -20.05 -9.00
N SER A 248 5.63 -19.40 -7.95
CA SER A 248 4.56 -19.93 -7.10
C SER A 248 3.31 -20.27 -7.90
N GLY A 249 2.90 -19.40 -8.82
CA GLY A 249 1.75 -19.67 -9.68
C GLY A 249 1.95 -20.88 -10.60
N ARG A 250 3.15 -21.02 -11.19
CA ARG A 250 3.47 -22.21 -12.03
C ARG A 250 3.48 -23.50 -11.21
N ASP A 251 4.06 -23.47 -10.01
CA ASP A 251 4.11 -24.61 -9.11
C ASP A 251 2.71 -25.03 -8.68
N LYS A 252 1.83 -24.08 -8.39
CA LYS A 252 0.42 -24.35 -8.07
C LYS A 252 -0.34 -24.96 -9.24
N VAL A 253 -0.17 -24.43 -10.45
CA VAL A 253 -0.76 -25.05 -11.66
C VAL A 253 -0.31 -26.50 -11.85
N LYS A 254 0.98 -26.79 -11.62
CA LYS A 254 1.51 -28.15 -11.69
C LYS A 254 0.90 -29.04 -10.61
N GLU A 255 0.91 -28.59 -9.35
CA GLU A 255 0.34 -29.30 -8.21
C GLU A 255 -1.12 -29.70 -8.46
N ILE A 256 -1.93 -28.74 -8.91
CA ILE A 256 -3.37 -28.96 -9.16
C ILE A 256 -3.57 -29.95 -10.31
N ASN A 257 -2.82 -29.82 -11.42
CA ASN A 257 -2.90 -30.79 -12.52
C ASN A 257 -2.57 -32.22 -12.07
N ASP A 258 -1.65 -32.40 -11.13
CA ASP A 258 -1.31 -33.72 -10.60
C ASP A 258 -2.37 -34.26 -9.63
N LEU A 259 -3.10 -33.38 -8.94
CA LEU A 259 -4.26 -33.74 -8.11
C LEU A 259 -5.47 -34.18 -8.97
N LEU A 260 -5.72 -33.50 -10.09
CA LEU A 260 -6.83 -33.79 -11.00
C LEU A 260 -6.67 -35.09 -11.82
N LYS A 261 -5.46 -35.67 -11.86
CA LYS A 261 -5.19 -36.97 -12.54
C LYS A 261 -5.43 -38.19 -11.65
N LYS A 262 -5.64 -37.97 -10.33
CA LYS A 262 -5.83 -39.05 -9.34
C LYS A 262 -7.30 -39.33 -9.13
#